data_8f00fc92076f7fdb73a1eb51e34c139f
#
_entry.id   8f00fc92076f7fdb73a1eb51e34c139f
#
_cell.length_a   1.000
_cell.length_b   1.000
_cell.length_c   1.000
_cell.angle_alpha   90.00
_cell.angle_beta   90.00
_cell.angle_gamma   90.00
#
_symmetry.space_group_name_H-M   'P 1'
#
loop_
_entity.id
_entity.type
_entity.pdbx_description
1 polymer ?
#
loop_
_entity_poly.entity_id
_entity_poly.type
_entity_poly.pdbx_seq_one_letter_code
_entity_poly.pdbx_strand_id
1 'polypeptide(L)'
;MVWKHTIGQERVKKHLKYLLDSGQVPHAQLFKSVSGYGNLALGIEFALQLLNVVEPLERVKSLGENCQHPNLHFIYPAVKKGTEKTVFSSDYAGEWYEFLNRSPYGNYIDWFNHINVGNKQGAIAVSEIEKLHHSLYLKAFGGGNKVCVLWGLEKMNASAANAFLKLLEEPPEKTYFVLLCEDTENVLPTVLSRCQEVSIGPIDETTLLKQIPEEHVNKNKLLKQSAGNYRSLKILLSDTQNEAYEALLVQGLRAAFKAKGNKGVVLDLMNWSGDLALLGRESQKAFLRFGIQFFRDAFLKNYSLDDLVHFTTETGFDLDKLAPFIHSTNIQELIGLFEKQHYYVQRNANPKMMFAEMALQLTRLINTPTA
;
A
#
# COMPACT_ATOMS: atom_id res chain seq x y z
N MET A 1 -11.32 10.62 24.55
CA MET A 1 -10.51 10.60 23.31
C MET A 1 -10.43 9.16 22.84
N VAL A 2 -10.94 8.83 21.66
CA VAL A 2 -11.05 7.43 21.21
C VAL A 2 -10.39 7.29 19.84
N TRP A 3 -9.36 6.44 19.77
CA TRP A 3 -8.71 6.02 18.54
C TRP A 3 -9.36 4.71 18.08
N LYS A 4 -10.50 4.79 17.39
CA LYS A 4 -11.31 3.61 17.04
C LYS A 4 -10.75 2.81 15.85
N HIS A 5 -10.14 3.50 14.89
CA HIS A 5 -9.71 2.92 13.63
C HIS A 5 -8.20 2.77 13.51
N THR A 6 -7.44 3.38 14.43
CA THR A 6 -5.98 3.28 14.44
C THR A 6 -5.52 2.11 15.30
N ILE A 7 -4.85 1.16 14.68
CA ILE A 7 -4.26 -0.03 15.31
C ILE A 7 -2.84 0.30 15.76
N GLY A 8 -2.52 0.01 17.03
CA GLY A 8 -1.21 0.30 17.60
C GLY A 8 -0.89 1.79 17.69
N GLN A 9 0.37 2.14 17.46
CA GLN A 9 0.89 3.53 17.46
C GLN A 9 0.74 4.25 18.81
N GLU A 10 0.81 3.53 19.91
CA GLU A 10 0.52 4.05 21.26
C GLU A 10 1.42 5.23 21.66
N ARG A 11 2.69 5.22 21.21
CA ARG A 11 3.62 6.33 21.44
C ARG A 11 3.15 7.63 20.76
N VAL A 12 2.75 7.50 19.48
CA VAL A 12 2.29 8.64 18.68
C VAL A 12 0.95 9.14 19.21
N LYS A 13 0.02 8.24 19.54
CA LYS A 13 -1.27 8.57 20.14
C LYS A 13 -1.11 9.34 21.45
N LYS A 14 -0.19 8.92 22.33
CA LYS A 14 0.13 9.63 23.57
C LYS A 14 0.67 11.04 23.32
N HIS A 15 1.56 11.20 22.35
CA HIS A 15 2.11 12.49 21.96
C HIS A 15 1.01 13.42 21.42
N LEU A 16 0.19 12.96 20.47
CA LEU A 16 -0.90 13.74 19.91
C LEU A 16 -1.96 14.12 20.97
N LYS A 17 -2.24 13.20 21.88
CA LYS A 17 -3.12 13.48 23.02
C LYS A 17 -2.56 14.61 23.91
N TYR A 18 -1.28 14.55 24.23
CA TYR A 18 -0.62 15.61 25.01
C TYR A 18 -0.74 16.98 24.33
N LEU A 19 -0.52 17.06 23.01
CA LEU A 19 -0.68 18.31 22.26
C LEU A 19 -2.09 18.86 22.34
N LEU A 20 -3.10 18.00 22.23
CA LEU A 20 -4.51 18.41 22.34
C LEU A 20 -4.87 18.87 23.76
N ASP A 21 -4.45 18.12 24.77
CA ASP A 21 -4.75 18.40 26.18
C ASP A 21 -4.05 19.69 26.65
N SER A 22 -2.85 19.98 26.15
CA SER A 22 -2.10 21.21 26.47
C SER A 22 -2.54 22.44 25.68
N GLY A 23 -3.35 22.25 24.62
CA GLY A 23 -3.72 23.33 23.71
C GLY A 23 -2.57 23.85 22.84
N GLN A 24 -1.42 23.16 22.82
CA GLN A 24 -0.21 23.56 22.10
C GLN A 24 -0.07 22.78 20.77
N VAL A 25 -1.13 22.73 19.99
CA VAL A 25 -1.10 22.04 18.70
C VAL A 25 -0.47 22.95 17.63
N PRO A 26 0.64 22.56 17.01
CA PRO A 26 1.18 23.27 15.85
C PRO A 26 0.14 23.35 14.73
N HIS A 27 0.09 24.48 14.03
CA HIS A 27 -0.87 24.68 12.94
C HIS A 27 -0.66 23.73 11.76
N ALA A 28 0.57 23.22 11.57
CA ALA A 28 0.88 22.26 10.51
C ALA A 28 1.68 21.07 11.08
N GLN A 29 1.10 19.87 10.98
CA GLN A 29 1.75 18.63 11.38
C GLN A 29 1.92 17.72 10.18
N LEU A 30 3.14 17.20 10.00
CA LEU A 30 3.52 16.28 8.93
C LEU A 30 3.64 14.86 9.48
N PHE A 31 2.70 14.00 9.13
CA PHE A 31 2.72 12.57 9.45
C PHE A 31 3.49 11.82 8.37
N LYS A 32 4.74 11.50 8.69
CA LYS A 32 5.64 10.76 7.81
C LYS A 32 5.57 9.28 8.13
N SER A 33 5.29 8.45 7.13
CA SER A 33 5.14 7.01 7.32
C SER A 33 5.25 6.24 6.02
N VAL A 34 5.75 5.03 6.09
CA VAL A 34 5.53 4.05 5.03
C VAL A 34 4.04 3.69 4.98
N SER A 35 3.50 3.49 3.79
CA SER A 35 2.14 3.05 3.56
C SER A 35 1.81 1.78 4.36
N GLY A 36 0.64 1.74 4.97
CA GLY A 36 0.16 0.59 5.74
C GLY A 36 0.54 0.58 7.23
N TYR A 37 1.32 1.56 7.72
CA TYR A 37 1.57 1.74 9.16
C TYR A 37 0.49 2.55 9.88
N GLY A 38 -0.47 3.13 9.14
CA GLY A 38 -1.66 3.78 9.69
C GLY A 38 -1.63 5.31 9.70
N ASN A 39 -0.77 5.96 8.91
CA ASN A 39 -0.73 7.43 8.80
C ASN A 39 -2.08 8.02 8.40
N LEU A 40 -2.79 7.41 7.44
CA LEU A 40 -4.09 7.89 6.99
C LEU A 40 -5.15 7.78 8.10
N ALA A 41 -5.30 6.61 8.72
CA ALA A 41 -6.25 6.41 9.81
C ALA A 41 -5.97 7.35 10.99
N LEU A 42 -4.70 7.41 11.44
CA LEU A 42 -4.28 8.23 12.57
C LEU A 42 -4.46 9.73 12.28
N GLY A 43 -4.06 10.17 11.08
CA GLY A 43 -4.20 11.57 10.66
C GLY A 43 -5.64 12.04 10.62
N ILE A 44 -6.55 11.20 10.11
CA ILE A 44 -7.98 11.51 10.08
C ILE A 44 -8.56 11.56 11.51
N GLU A 45 -8.26 10.56 12.34
CA GLU A 45 -8.75 10.56 13.72
C GLU A 45 -8.21 11.75 14.52
N PHE A 46 -6.97 12.16 14.28
CA PHE A 46 -6.41 13.38 14.86
C PHE A 46 -7.12 14.63 14.35
N ALA A 47 -7.38 14.72 13.05
CA ALA A 47 -8.13 15.83 12.45
C ALA A 47 -9.55 15.97 13.03
N LEU A 48 -10.24 14.86 13.22
CA LEU A 48 -11.56 14.83 13.85
C LEU A 48 -11.53 15.34 15.30
N GLN A 49 -10.47 15.04 16.06
CA GLN A 49 -10.29 15.55 17.42
C GLN A 49 -9.96 17.05 17.44
N LEU A 50 -9.21 17.55 16.44
CA LEU A 50 -8.91 18.97 16.27
C LEU A 50 -10.16 19.82 15.98
N LEU A 51 -11.15 19.25 15.28
CA LEU A 51 -12.41 19.94 15.02
C LEU A 51 -13.16 20.29 16.32
N ASN A 52 -12.83 19.63 17.42
CA ASN A 52 -13.44 19.82 18.73
C ASN A 52 -14.99 19.78 18.67
N VAL A 53 -15.52 18.90 17.83
CA VAL A 53 -16.96 18.70 17.71
C VAL A 53 -17.44 17.99 18.95
N VAL A 54 -18.22 18.69 19.77
CA VAL A 54 -18.80 18.20 21.03
C VAL A 54 -19.98 17.23 20.76
N GLU A 55 -20.21 16.83 19.53
CA GLU A 55 -21.18 15.77 19.28
C GLU A 55 -20.66 14.43 19.81
N PRO A 56 -21.49 13.70 20.56
CA PRO A 56 -21.06 12.42 21.10
C PRO A 56 -20.69 11.51 19.93
N LEU A 57 -19.38 11.15 19.84
CA LEU A 57 -18.81 10.18 18.90
C LEU A 57 -19.53 8.80 18.93
N GLU A 58 -20.45 8.61 19.88
CA GLU A 58 -21.28 7.42 20.03
C GLU A 58 -22.27 7.17 18.88
N ARG A 59 -22.62 8.22 18.11
CA ARG A 59 -23.52 8.08 16.95
C ARG A 59 -22.82 7.75 15.64
N VAL A 60 -21.51 7.80 15.59
CA VAL A 60 -20.78 7.66 14.32
C VAL A 60 -20.31 6.24 14.12
N LYS A 61 -20.88 5.59 13.12
CA LYS A 61 -20.66 4.17 12.82
C LYS A 61 -19.42 3.90 12.01
N SER A 62 -18.93 4.83 11.19
CA SER A 62 -17.80 4.62 10.29
C SER A 62 -16.87 5.83 10.22
N LEU A 63 -15.62 5.63 9.76
CA LEU A 63 -14.63 6.69 9.61
C LEU A 63 -15.07 7.72 8.55
N GLY A 64 -15.63 7.26 7.43
CA GLY A 64 -16.07 8.13 6.34
C GLY A 64 -17.29 8.98 6.69
N GLU A 65 -18.23 8.46 7.49
CA GLU A 65 -19.38 9.24 7.96
C GLU A 65 -18.97 10.40 8.89
N ASN A 66 -17.93 10.17 9.71
CA ASN A 66 -17.33 11.20 10.56
C ASN A 66 -16.69 12.32 9.76
N CYS A 67 -16.26 12.05 8.54
CA CYS A 67 -15.50 12.99 7.73
C CYS A 67 -16.36 14.02 6.99
N GLN A 68 -17.69 13.95 7.09
CA GLN A 68 -18.62 14.87 6.43
C GLN A 68 -18.92 16.11 7.29
N HIS A 69 -17.88 16.82 7.73
CA HIS A 69 -18.04 18.04 8.51
C HIS A 69 -17.66 19.27 7.68
N PRO A 70 -18.44 20.39 7.71
CA PRO A 70 -18.17 21.58 6.89
C PRO A 70 -16.80 22.22 7.11
N ASN A 71 -16.21 22.10 8.30
CA ASN A 71 -14.90 22.62 8.63
C ASN A 71 -13.76 21.63 8.40
N LEU A 72 -14.05 20.42 7.85
CA LEU A 72 -13.06 19.43 7.51
C LEU A 72 -12.87 19.39 5.99
N HIS A 73 -11.69 19.76 5.55
CA HIS A 73 -11.33 19.79 4.15
C HIS A 73 -10.38 18.64 3.84
N PHE A 74 -10.63 17.94 2.74
CA PHE A 74 -9.75 16.88 2.26
C PHE A 74 -9.11 17.26 0.94
N ILE A 75 -7.80 17.04 0.85
CA ILE A 75 -7.04 17.09 -0.40
C ILE A 75 -6.32 15.75 -0.56
N TYR A 76 -6.48 15.16 -1.73
CA TYR A 76 -5.84 13.90 -2.11
C TYR A 76 -5.62 13.85 -3.61
N PRO A 77 -4.70 12.99 -4.11
CA PRO A 77 -4.43 12.91 -5.53
C PRO A 77 -5.66 12.54 -6.34
N ALA A 78 -6.05 13.40 -7.27
CA ALA A 78 -7.18 13.20 -8.16
C ALA A 78 -6.72 13.01 -9.62
N VAL A 79 -7.57 12.38 -10.43
CA VAL A 79 -7.31 12.06 -11.85
C VAL A 79 -8.44 12.59 -12.69
N LYS A 80 -8.10 13.27 -13.80
CA LYS A 80 -9.09 13.81 -14.73
C LYS A 80 -9.95 12.72 -15.35
N LYS A 81 -11.28 12.88 -15.30
CA LYS A 81 -12.27 12.05 -15.99
C LYS A 81 -12.51 12.64 -17.38
N GLY A 82 -12.16 11.92 -18.44
CA GLY A 82 -12.46 12.35 -19.83
C GLY A 82 -11.70 13.61 -20.27
N THR A 83 -12.43 14.58 -20.81
CA THR A 83 -11.91 15.84 -21.41
C THR A 83 -11.92 17.03 -20.45
N GLU A 84 -12.14 16.82 -19.18
CA GLU A 84 -12.19 17.88 -18.17
C GLU A 84 -10.86 18.64 -18.09
N LYS A 85 -10.94 19.97 -18.01
CA LYS A 85 -9.74 20.82 -17.92
C LYS A 85 -9.11 20.76 -16.52
N THR A 86 -9.94 20.71 -15.48
CA THR A 86 -9.53 20.73 -14.07
C THR A 86 -10.29 19.64 -13.32
N VAL A 87 -9.65 19.02 -12.33
CA VAL A 87 -10.24 18.04 -11.42
C VAL A 87 -9.88 18.44 -9.99
N PHE A 88 -10.81 18.24 -9.09
CA PHE A 88 -10.64 18.51 -7.66
C PHE A 88 -10.84 17.22 -6.84
N SER A 89 -10.23 17.16 -5.67
CA SER A 89 -10.48 16.08 -4.71
C SER A 89 -11.96 15.93 -4.40
N SER A 90 -12.69 17.04 -4.28
CA SER A 90 -14.14 17.05 -4.02
C SER A 90 -14.99 16.37 -5.09
N ASP A 91 -14.48 16.19 -6.30
CA ASP A 91 -15.21 15.51 -7.40
C ASP A 91 -15.30 13.99 -7.16
N TYR A 92 -14.53 13.49 -6.20
CA TYR A 92 -14.49 12.10 -5.76
C TYR A 92 -14.89 11.93 -4.28
N ALA A 93 -15.64 12.88 -3.70
CA ALA A 93 -15.92 12.88 -2.27
C ALA A 93 -16.67 11.61 -1.82
N GLY A 94 -17.62 11.10 -2.63
CA GLY A 94 -18.35 9.87 -2.33
C GLY A 94 -17.41 8.67 -2.26
N GLU A 95 -16.62 8.47 -3.30
CA GLU A 95 -15.65 7.40 -3.40
C GLU A 95 -14.57 7.49 -2.31
N TRP A 96 -14.21 8.74 -1.91
CA TRP A 96 -13.26 8.96 -0.82
C TRP A 96 -13.78 8.47 0.53
N TYR A 97 -15.01 8.79 0.87
CA TYR A 97 -15.61 8.32 2.13
C TYR A 97 -15.80 6.80 2.16
N GLU A 98 -16.15 6.20 1.03
CA GLU A 98 -16.19 4.75 0.90
C GLU A 98 -14.80 4.11 1.06
N PHE A 99 -13.78 4.71 0.44
CA PHE A 99 -12.40 4.27 0.55
C PHE A 99 -11.90 4.32 2.00
N LEU A 100 -12.17 5.40 2.72
CA LEU A 100 -11.80 5.53 4.13
C LEU A 100 -12.44 4.45 5.02
N ASN A 101 -13.68 4.09 4.74
CA ASN A 101 -14.36 3.02 5.48
C ASN A 101 -13.77 1.65 5.18
N ARG A 102 -13.44 1.41 3.92
CA ARG A 102 -13.00 0.10 3.44
C ARG A 102 -11.51 -0.15 3.66
N SER A 103 -10.70 0.90 3.48
CA SER A 103 -9.23 0.80 3.42
C SER A 103 -8.52 1.95 4.12
N PRO A 104 -8.73 2.17 5.43
CA PRO A 104 -8.07 3.27 6.17
C PRO A 104 -6.54 3.12 6.27
N TYR A 105 -6.00 1.98 5.89
CA TYR A 105 -4.56 1.67 5.77
C TYR A 105 -4.11 1.56 4.32
N GLY A 106 -4.97 1.90 3.37
CA GLY A 106 -4.69 1.84 1.94
C GLY A 106 -3.64 2.84 1.49
N ASN A 107 -3.07 2.60 0.32
CA ASN A 107 -2.14 3.49 -0.35
C ASN A 107 -2.75 4.10 -1.63
N TYR A 108 -1.94 4.89 -2.37
CA TYR A 108 -2.40 5.52 -3.61
C TYR A 108 -2.83 4.53 -4.68
N ILE A 109 -2.22 3.34 -4.73
CA ILE A 109 -2.61 2.29 -5.69
C ILE A 109 -4.00 1.77 -5.34
N ASP A 110 -4.27 1.54 -4.04
CA ASP A 110 -5.59 1.11 -3.58
C ASP A 110 -6.65 2.17 -3.89
N TRP A 111 -6.31 3.45 -3.70
CA TRP A 111 -7.17 4.57 -4.04
C TRP A 111 -7.48 4.63 -5.54
N PHE A 112 -6.47 4.58 -6.39
CA PHE A 112 -6.65 4.64 -7.84
C PHE A 112 -7.38 3.42 -8.39
N ASN A 113 -7.21 2.24 -7.79
CA ASN A 113 -7.99 1.05 -8.08
C ASN A 113 -9.45 1.24 -7.66
N HIS A 114 -9.70 1.84 -6.49
CA HIS A 114 -11.06 2.08 -5.98
C HIS A 114 -11.85 3.01 -6.91
N ILE A 115 -11.24 4.07 -7.42
CA ILE A 115 -11.89 5.01 -8.36
C ILE A 115 -11.82 4.58 -9.83
N ASN A 116 -11.30 3.39 -10.13
CA ASN A 116 -11.25 2.78 -11.47
C ASN A 116 -10.60 3.65 -12.56
N VAL A 117 -9.54 4.37 -12.25
CA VAL A 117 -8.86 5.26 -13.22
C VAL A 117 -7.72 4.58 -13.98
N GLY A 118 -7.54 3.27 -13.79
CA GLY A 118 -6.51 2.47 -14.46
C GLY A 118 -5.10 2.89 -14.08
N ASN A 119 -4.24 3.11 -15.08
CA ASN A 119 -2.83 3.44 -14.86
C ASN A 119 -2.52 4.93 -14.75
N LYS A 120 -3.54 5.78 -14.67
CA LYS A 120 -3.31 7.22 -14.53
C LYS A 120 -2.74 7.50 -13.15
N GLN A 121 -1.72 8.36 -13.09
CA GLN A 121 -1.18 8.86 -11.83
C GLN A 121 -1.94 10.13 -11.45
N GLY A 122 -2.51 10.14 -10.26
CA GLY A 122 -3.12 11.33 -9.70
C GLY A 122 -2.08 12.31 -9.18
N ALA A 123 -2.42 13.59 -9.23
CA ALA A 123 -1.61 14.65 -8.69
C ALA A 123 -2.50 15.67 -7.96
N ILE A 124 -1.87 16.50 -7.13
CA ILE A 124 -2.50 17.64 -6.48
C ILE A 124 -2.05 18.88 -7.29
N ALA A 125 -3.00 19.51 -7.97
CA ALA A 125 -2.75 20.67 -8.83
C ALA A 125 -2.83 21.98 -8.04
N VAL A 126 -2.27 23.06 -8.61
CA VAL A 126 -2.33 24.41 -8.02
C VAL A 126 -3.77 24.89 -7.80
N SER A 127 -4.68 24.58 -8.72
CA SER A 127 -6.11 24.92 -8.60
C SER A 127 -6.80 24.33 -7.36
N GLU A 128 -6.34 23.16 -6.91
CA GLU A 128 -6.81 22.55 -5.66
C GLU A 128 -6.43 23.40 -4.45
N ILE A 129 -5.18 23.90 -4.42
CA ILE A 129 -4.68 24.75 -3.34
C ILE A 129 -5.34 26.13 -3.37
N GLU A 130 -5.61 26.70 -4.55
CA GLU A 130 -6.35 27.94 -4.69
C GLU A 130 -7.78 27.81 -4.18
N LYS A 131 -8.46 26.72 -4.51
CA LYS A 131 -9.80 26.39 -3.98
C LYS A 131 -9.79 26.23 -2.46
N LEU A 132 -8.79 25.51 -1.92
CA LEU A 132 -8.61 25.37 -0.48
C LEU A 132 -8.44 26.74 0.19
N HIS A 133 -7.56 27.61 -0.38
CA HIS A 133 -7.32 28.95 0.13
C HIS A 133 -8.64 29.71 0.28
N HIS A 134 -9.46 29.77 -0.77
CA HIS A 134 -10.77 30.42 -0.70
C HIS A 134 -11.66 29.83 0.40
N SER A 135 -11.72 28.50 0.52
CA SER A 135 -12.56 27.81 1.49
C SER A 135 -12.13 28.08 2.95
N LEU A 136 -10.81 28.16 3.19
CA LEU A 136 -10.28 28.38 4.53
C LEU A 136 -10.45 29.83 5.03
N TYR A 137 -10.59 30.81 4.13
CA TYR A 137 -10.86 32.19 4.52
C TYR A 137 -12.36 32.48 4.78
N LEU A 138 -13.25 31.55 4.43
CA LEU A 138 -14.65 31.63 4.85
C LEU A 138 -14.78 31.41 6.38
N LYS A 139 -15.86 31.97 6.97
CA LYS A 139 -16.14 31.75 8.39
C LYS A 139 -16.34 30.26 8.67
N ALA A 140 -15.73 29.79 9.76
CA ALA A 140 -15.94 28.42 10.23
C ALA A 140 -17.40 28.20 10.61
N PHE A 141 -17.97 27.09 10.22
CA PHE A 141 -19.29 26.67 10.66
C PHE A 141 -19.29 26.50 12.18
N GLY A 142 -20.26 27.10 12.85
CA GLY A 142 -20.33 27.08 14.33
C GLY A 142 -19.17 27.77 15.04
N GLY A 143 -18.30 28.53 14.38
CA GLY A 143 -17.16 29.22 14.99
C GLY A 143 -16.03 28.34 15.50
N GLY A 144 -16.05 27.05 15.17
CA GLY A 144 -15.05 26.07 15.58
C GLY A 144 -13.72 26.13 14.79
N ASN A 145 -12.89 25.14 14.99
CA ASN A 145 -11.65 24.98 14.25
C ASN A 145 -11.93 24.53 12.80
N LYS A 146 -11.04 24.90 11.88
CA LYS A 146 -10.97 24.39 10.52
C LYS A 146 -9.78 23.45 10.41
N VAL A 147 -9.98 22.30 9.79
CA VAL A 147 -8.91 21.31 9.63
C VAL A 147 -8.83 20.89 8.16
N CYS A 148 -7.62 20.92 7.63
CA CYS A 148 -7.32 20.38 6.29
C CYS A 148 -6.47 19.14 6.44
N VAL A 149 -6.98 18.00 5.97
CA VAL A 149 -6.21 16.76 5.80
C VAL A 149 -5.73 16.69 4.36
N LEU A 150 -4.43 16.73 4.16
CA LEU A 150 -3.81 16.60 2.85
C LEU A 150 -3.06 15.27 2.78
N TRP A 151 -3.60 14.33 2.01
CA TRP A 151 -2.99 13.02 1.79
C TRP A 151 -2.23 13.00 0.46
N GLY A 152 -0.93 12.72 0.52
CA GLY A 152 -0.04 12.74 -0.63
C GLY A 152 0.65 14.08 -0.84
N LEU A 153 1.28 14.61 0.21
CA LEU A 153 2.03 15.86 0.14
C LEU A 153 3.06 15.84 -1.00
N GLU A 154 3.73 14.70 -1.21
CA GLU A 154 4.68 14.44 -2.29
C GLU A 154 4.04 14.33 -3.69
N LYS A 155 2.71 14.33 -3.79
CA LYS A 155 1.97 14.33 -5.06
C LYS A 155 1.60 15.73 -5.54
N MET A 156 1.97 16.76 -4.80
CA MET A 156 1.88 18.14 -5.28
C MET A 156 2.91 18.41 -6.36
N ASN A 157 2.48 19.09 -7.42
CA ASN A 157 3.46 19.69 -8.34
C ASN A 157 4.11 20.94 -7.71
N ALA A 158 5.23 21.40 -8.27
CA ALA A 158 5.97 22.55 -7.74
C ALA A 158 5.13 23.81 -7.59
N SER A 159 4.20 24.07 -8.52
CA SER A 159 3.31 25.25 -8.46
C SER A 159 2.31 25.13 -7.31
N ALA A 160 1.75 23.93 -7.07
CA ALA A 160 0.85 23.68 -5.95
C ALA A 160 1.58 23.82 -4.60
N ALA A 161 2.78 23.23 -4.49
CA ALA A 161 3.60 23.32 -3.28
C ALA A 161 3.97 24.77 -2.95
N ASN A 162 4.37 25.59 -3.94
CA ASN A 162 4.65 27.02 -3.75
C ASN A 162 3.39 27.82 -3.35
N ALA A 163 2.24 27.51 -3.93
CA ALA A 163 0.98 28.15 -3.52
C ALA A 163 0.60 27.78 -2.09
N PHE A 164 0.88 26.54 -1.67
CA PHE A 164 0.58 26.04 -0.33
C PHE A 164 1.45 26.69 0.76
N LEU A 165 2.68 27.13 0.42
CA LEU A 165 3.54 27.87 1.38
C LEU A 165 2.85 29.09 2.00
N LYS A 166 2.04 29.82 1.22
CA LYS A 166 1.30 30.97 1.75
C LYS A 166 0.36 30.61 2.89
N LEU A 167 -0.31 29.45 2.79
CA LEU A 167 -1.19 28.94 3.87
C LEU A 167 -0.42 28.43 5.09
N LEU A 168 0.81 27.95 4.88
CA LEU A 168 1.68 27.51 5.96
C LEU A 168 2.34 28.67 6.70
N GLU A 169 2.64 29.76 6.01
CA GLU A 169 3.26 30.98 6.58
C GLU A 169 2.24 31.83 7.32
N GLU A 170 1.07 32.01 6.73
CA GLU A 170 0.00 32.85 7.29
C GLU A 170 -1.33 32.06 7.33
N PRO A 171 -1.44 31.06 8.23
CA PRO A 171 -2.63 30.25 8.31
C PRO A 171 -3.82 31.10 8.81
N PRO A 172 -5.02 30.93 8.25
CA PRO A 172 -6.22 31.56 8.78
C PRO A 172 -6.45 31.17 10.25
N GLU A 173 -7.09 32.02 11.03
CA GLU A 173 -7.37 31.76 12.44
C GLU A 173 -8.02 30.40 12.66
N LYS A 174 -7.61 29.71 13.73
CA LYS A 174 -8.12 28.38 14.13
C LYS A 174 -8.05 27.35 13.01
N THR A 175 -7.04 27.44 12.13
CA THR A 175 -6.86 26.50 11.02
C THR A 175 -5.66 25.59 11.29
N TYR A 176 -5.88 24.29 11.11
CA TYR A 176 -4.87 23.25 11.29
C TYR A 176 -4.69 22.43 10.01
N PHE A 177 -3.45 22.08 9.70
CA PHE A 177 -3.07 21.23 8.58
C PHE A 177 -2.53 19.91 9.10
N VAL A 178 -3.15 18.80 8.70
CA VAL A 178 -2.68 17.43 8.93
C VAL A 178 -2.20 16.90 7.58
N LEU A 179 -0.89 16.91 7.40
CA LEU A 179 -0.24 16.57 6.15
C LEU A 179 0.27 15.14 6.23
N LEU A 180 -0.11 14.31 5.28
CA LEU A 180 0.25 12.88 5.25
C LEU A 180 1.20 12.64 4.07
N CYS A 181 2.37 12.07 4.36
CA CYS A 181 3.45 11.88 3.39
C CYS A 181 4.07 10.48 3.54
N GLU A 182 4.31 9.82 2.41
CA GLU A 182 5.04 8.54 2.37
C GLU A 182 6.52 8.76 2.03
N ASP A 183 6.82 9.76 1.20
CA ASP A 183 8.17 10.07 0.71
C ASP A 183 8.48 11.56 0.80
N THR A 184 9.31 11.93 1.78
CA THR A 184 9.71 13.33 1.98
C THR A 184 10.77 13.82 1.00
N GLU A 185 11.44 12.94 0.23
CA GLU A 185 12.45 13.33 -0.75
C GLU A 185 11.82 14.12 -1.91
N ASN A 186 10.55 13.84 -2.21
CA ASN A 186 9.78 14.52 -3.24
C ASN A 186 8.97 15.74 -2.71
N VAL A 187 9.20 16.17 -1.48
CA VAL A 187 8.57 17.37 -0.88
C VAL A 187 9.56 18.51 -0.82
N LEU A 188 9.11 19.73 -1.15
CA LEU A 188 9.96 20.90 -1.08
C LEU A 188 10.50 21.14 0.34
N PRO A 189 11.81 21.38 0.54
CA PRO A 189 12.38 21.66 1.86
C PRO A 189 11.74 22.86 2.56
N THR A 190 11.27 23.83 1.79
CA THR A 190 10.54 25.00 2.30
C THR A 190 9.19 24.66 2.91
N VAL A 191 8.52 23.60 2.46
CA VAL A 191 7.29 23.07 3.07
C VAL A 191 7.65 22.30 4.34
N LEU A 192 8.64 21.41 4.27
CA LEU A 192 9.08 20.60 5.41
C LEU A 192 9.50 21.45 6.61
N SER A 193 10.23 22.55 6.37
CA SER A 193 10.73 23.44 7.44
C SER A 193 9.60 24.16 8.21
N ARG A 194 8.39 24.18 7.70
CA ARG A 194 7.20 24.83 8.33
C ARG A 194 6.26 23.84 8.99
N CYS A 195 6.61 22.58 8.99
CA CYS A 195 5.78 21.52 9.56
C CYS A 195 6.45 20.86 10.77
N GLN A 196 5.65 20.55 11.78
CA GLN A 196 6.11 19.68 12.86
C GLN A 196 6.01 18.23 12.40
N GLU A 197 7.16 17.54 12.28
CA GLU A 197 7.19 16.14 11.85
C GLU A 197 6.74 15.19 12.98
N VAL A 198 5.86 14.26 12.63
CA VAL A 198 5.42 13.13 13.44
C VAL A 198 5.74 11.85 12.67
N SER A 199 6.81 11.17 13.04
CA SER A 199 7.21 9.91 12.41
C SER A 199 6.39 8.74 12.96
N ILE A 200 5.75 7.99 12.05
CA ILE A 200 4.93 6.82 12.34
C ILE A 200 5.68 5.58 11.84
N GLY A 201 6.09 4.73 12.77
CA GLY A 201 6.84 3.50 12.49
C GLY A 201 5.94 2.28 12.28
N PRO A 202 6.57 1.10 12.14
CA PRO A 202 5.85 -0.16 12.05
C PRO A 202 5.00 -0.42 13.30
N ILE A 203 3.89 -1.12 13.12
CA ILE A 203 3.02 -1.56 14.21
C ILE A 203 3.70 -2.74 14.91
N ASP A 204 3.63 -2.77 16.24
CA ASP A 204 4.23 -3.84 17.03
C ASP A 204 3.58 -5.20 16.76
N GLU A 205 4.37 -6.27 16.86
CA GLU A 205 3.93 -7.63 16.55
C GLU A 205 2.78 -8.10 17.44
N THR A 206 2.77 -7.71 18.71
CA THR A 206 1.74 -8.10 19.67
C THR A 206 0.38 -7.49 19.32
N THR A 207 0.39 -6.30 18.79
CA THR A 207 -0.81 -5.60 18.29
C THR A 207 -1.29 -6.20 16.97
N LEU A 208 -0.37 -6.50 16.03
CA LEU A 208 -0.73 -7.16 14.77
C LEU A 208 -1.23 -8.57 14.97
N LEU A 209 -0.69 -9.30 15.93
CA LEU A 209 -1.13 -10.67 16.27
C LEU A 209 -2.62 -10.70 16.60
N LYS A 210 -3.13 -9.70 17.30
CA LYS A 210 -4.56 -9.59 17.66
C LYS A 210 -5.47 -9.35 16.43
N GLN A 211 -4.90 -8.99 15.28
CA GLN A 211 -5.64 -8.77 14.04
C GLN A 211 -5.72 -10.04 13.18
N ILE A 212 -5.02 -11.09 13.55
CA ILE A 212 -5.03 -12.39 12.86
C ILE A 212 -6.09 -13.27 13.52
N PRO A 213 -7.01 -13.89 12.74
CA PRO A 213 -7.99 -14.84 13.29
C PRO A 213 -7.34 -15.94 14.11
N GLU A 214 -8.01 -16.35 15.21
CA GLU A 214 -7.44 -17.35 16.13
C GLU A 214 -7.20 -18.70 15.47
N GLU A 215 -8.01 -19.06 14.49
CA GLU A 215 -7.92 -20.33 13.78
C GLU A 215 -6.78 -20.38 12.75
N HIS A 216 -6.11 -19.23 12.48
CA HIS A 216 -5.09 -19.20 11.43
C HIS A 216 -3.81 -19.94 11.86
N VAL A 217 -3.43 -20.97 11.09
CA VAL A 217 -2.33 -21.90 11.44
C VAL A 217 -0.95 -21.22 11.43
N ASN A 218 -0.73 -20.23 10.54
CA ASN A 218 0.60 -19.67 10.25
C ASN A 218 0.80 -18.24 10.78
N LYS A 219 0.30 -17.91 11.99
CA LYS A 219 0.33 -16.54 12.56
C LYS A 219 1.72 -15.92 12.58
N ASN A 220 2.73 -16.64 13.07
CA ASN A 220 4.10 -16.14 13.18
C ASN A 220 4.74 -15.85 11.82
N LYS A 221 4.42 -16.65 10.79
CA LYS A 221 4.86 -16.42 9.43
C LYS A 221 4.26 -15.14 8.86
N LEU A 222 2.94 -14.95 9.02
CA LEU A 222 2.25 -13.74 8.55
C LEU A 222 2.80 -12.47 9.23
N LEU A 223 3.08 -12.54 10.53
CA LEU A 223 3.67 -11.42 11.28
C LEU A 223 5.04 -11.04 10.72
N LYS A 224 5.94 -12.01 10.54
CA LYS A 224 7.26 -11.77 9.95
C LYS A 224 7.17 -11.21 8.54
N GLN A 225 6.32 -11.77 7.69
CA GLN A 225 6.13 -11.32 6.31
C GLN A 225 5.50 -9.92 6.23
N SER A 226 4.61 -9.59 7.16
CA SER A 226 3.98 -8.25 7.19
C SER A 226 4.94 -7.15 7.65
N ALA A 227 6.01 -7.49 8.37
CA ALA A 227 7.04 -6.56 8.86
C ALA A 227 6.46 -5.31 9.56
N GLY A 228 5.45 -5.48 10.41
CA GLY A 228 4.79 -4.37 11.09
C GLY A 228 3.78 -3.60 10.23
N ASN A 229 3.48 -4.07 9.02
CA ASN A 229 2.62 -3.40 8.06
C ASN A 229 1.23 -4.06 8.02
N TYR A 230 0.22 -3.36 8.52
CA TYR A 230 -1.15 -3.90 8.59
C TYR A 230 -1.79 -4.09 7.21
N ARG A 231 -1.49 -3.21 6.24
CA ARG A 231 -1.96 -3.39 4.86
C ARG A 231 -1.41 -4.68 4.25
N SER A 232 -0.10 -4.91 4.42
CA SER A 232 0.54 -6.15 3.97
C SER A 232 -0.05 -7.37 4.68
N LEU A 233 -0.30 -7.28 5.98
CA LEU A 233 -0.96 -8.34 6.74
C LEU A 233 -2.36 -8.65 6.20
N LYS A 234 -3.17 -7.61 5.90
CA LYS A 234 -4.50 -7.80 5.30
C LYS A 234 -4.44 -8.50 3.94
N ILE A 235 -3.48 -8.12 3.11
CA ILE A 235 -3.27 -8.76 1.80
C ILE A 235 -2.91 -10.24 2.00
N LEU A 236 -1.99 -10.54 2.91
CA LEU A 236 -1.59 -11.91 3.23
C LEU A 236 -2.75 -12.76 3.80
N LEU A 237 -3.60 -12.16 4.63
CA LEU A 237 -4.79 -12.82 5.18
C LEU A 237 -5.89 -13.03 4.14
N SER A 238 -6.02 -12.12 3.18
CA SER A 238 -7.00 -12.25 2.10
C SER A 238 -6.54 -13.17 0.97
N ASP A 239 -5.26 -13.54 0.97
CA ASP A 239 -4.66 -14.37 -0.06
C ASP A 239 -4.94 -15.86 0.22
N THR A 240 -6.22 -16.24 0.08
CA THR A 240 -6.68 -17.64 0.12
C THR A 240 -6.24 -18.42 -1.12
N GLN A 241 -5.43 -17.82 -2.01
CA GLN A 241 -5.01 -18.39 -3.27
C GLN A 241 -3.60 -18.99 -3.23
N ASN A 242 -2.95 -19.05 -2.07
CA ASN A 242 -1.60 -19.62 -1.96
C ASN A 242 -1.54 -21.07 -2.46
N GLU A 243 -2.55 -21.88 -2.17
CA GLU A 243 -2.68 -23.25 -2.70
C GLU A 243 -2.74 -23.25 -4.24
N ALA A 244 -3.55 -22.36 -4.83
CA ALA A 244 -3.66 -22.23 -6.28
C ALA A 244 -2.36 -21.71 -6.91
N TYR A 245 -1.67 -20.76 -6.28
CA TYR A 245 -0.37 -20.27 -6.77
C TYR A 245 0.72 -21.31 -6.63
N GLU A 246 0.75 -22.08 -5.55
CA GLU A 246 1.66 -23.21 -5.39
C GLU A 246 1.41 -24.26 -6.50
N ALA A 247 0.17 -24.65 -6.71
CA ALA A 247 -0.20 -25.60 -7.75
C ALA A 247 0.24 -25.12 -9.13
N LEU A 248 -0.05 -23.86 -9.48
CA LEU A 248 0.37 -23.23 -10.75
C LEU A 248 1.88 -23.16 -10.88
N LEU A 249 2.63 -22.79 -9.84
CA LEU A 249 4.08 -22.71 -9.88
C LEU A 249 4.71 -24.09 -10.04
N VAL A 250 4.24 -25.07 -9.28
CA VAL A 250 4.69 -26.48 -9.36
C VAL A 250 4.39 -27.06 -10.73
N GLN A 251 3.22 -26.76 -11.33
CA GLN A 251 2.88 -27.16 -12.69
C GLN A 251 3.90 -26.61 -13.71
N GLY A 252 4.20 -25.31 -13.63
CA GLY A 252 5.20 -24.66 -14.50
C GLY A 252 6.61 -25.23 -14.33
N LEU A 253 7.04 -25.47 -13.08
CA LEU A 253 8.34 -26.09 -12.79
C LEU A 253 8.43 -27.51 -13.34
N ARG A 254 7.40 -28.34 -13.16
CA ARG A 254 7.35 -29.69 -13.73
C ARG A 254 7.42 -29.68 -15.24
N ALA A 255 6.72 -28.76 -15.90
CA ALA A 255 6.79 -28.58 -17.35
C ALA A 255 8.19 -28.12 -17.79
N ALA A 256 8.77 -27.13 -17.08
CA ALA A 256 10.12 -26.62 -17.36
C ALA A 256 11.22 -27.72 -17.25
N PHE A 257 11.14 -28.57 -16.23
CA PHE A 257 12.07 -29.71 -16.09
C PHE A 257 11.93 -30.73 -17.23
N LYS A 258 10.70 -31.09 -17.60
CA LYS A 258 10.41 -32.06 -18.65
C LYS A 258 10.78 -31.55 -20.04
N ALA A 259 10.81 -30.24 -20.26
CA ALA A 259 11.10 -29.63 -21.56
C ALA A 259 12.55 -29.85 -22.01
N LYS A 260 13.48 -30.19 -21.11
CA LYS A 260 14.84 -30.51 -21.44
C LYS A 260 14.88 -31.84 -22.26
N GLY A 261 14.89 -31.70 -23.59
CA GLY A 261 14.96 -32.83 -24.51
C GLY A 261 13.63 -33.36 -25.06
N ASN A 262 12.48 -32.80 -24.64
CA ASN A 262 11.17 -33.23 -25.14
C ASN A 262 10.38 -32.08 -25.75
N LYS A 263 10.34 -31.98 -27.07
CA LYS A 263 9.63 -30.95 -27.82
C LYS A 263 8.11 -30.96 -27.60
N GLY A 264 7.51 -32.10 -27.21
CA GLY A 264 6.08 -32.21 -26.93
C GLY A 264 5.62 -31.41 -25.67
N VAL A 265 6.54 -31.18 -24.74
CA VAL A 265 6.24 -30.45 -23.49
C VAL A 265 6.20 -28.93 -23.67
N VAL A 266 6.64 -28.41 -24.82
CA VAL A 266 6.52 -26.97 -25.12
C VAL A 266 5.05 -26.51 -25.08
N LEU A 267 4.11 -27.38 -25.48
CA LEU A 267 2.68 -27.10 -25.42
C LEU A 267 2.21 -26.96 -23.98
N ASP A 268 2.68 -27.78 -23.04
CA ASP A 268 2.33 -27.69 -21.62
C ASP A 268 2.82 -26.37 -21.03
N LEU A 269 4.04 -25.93 -21.40
CA LEU A 269 4.56 -24.61 -20.99
C LEU A 269 3.75 -23.45 -21.57
N MET A 270 3.32 -23.55 -22.82
CA MET A 270 2.48 -22.52 -23.44
C MET A 270 1.08 -22.49 -22.80
N ASN A 271 0.48 -23.63 -22.49
CA ASN A 271 -0.79 -23.71 -21.77
C ASN A 271 -0.65 -23.06 -20.37
N TRP A 272 0.39 -23.45 -19.61
CA TRP A 272 0.66 -22.83 -18.31
C TRP A 272 0.83 -21.31 -18.39
N SER A 273 1.58 -20.82 -19.39
CA SER A 273 1.72 -19.37 -19.60
C SER A 273 0.39 -18.71 -19.96
N GLY A 274 -0.49 -19.42 -20.67
CA GLY A 274 -1.84 -19.01 -21.01
C GLY A 274 -2.73 -18.89 -19.75
N ASP A 275 -2.67 -19.87 -18.87
CA ASP A 275 -3.41 -19.88 -17.59
C ASP A 275 -3.00 -18.68 -16.73
N LEU A 276 -1.70 -18.39 -16.62
CA LEU A 276 -1.20 -17.20 -15.93
C LEU A 276 -1.67 -15.90 -16.58
N ALA A 277 -1.72 -15.85 -17.90
CA ALA A 277 -2.18 -14.67 -18.64
C ALA A 277 -3.68 -14.40 -18.45
N LEU A 278 -4.49 -15.40 -18.11
CA LEU A 278 -5.92 -15.29 -17.81
C LEU A 278 -6.19 -14.79 -16.39
N LEU A 279 -5.22 -14.86 -15.49
CA LEU A 279 -5.36 -14.30 -14.15
C LEU A 279 -5.58 -12.79 -14.22
N GLY A 280 -6.37 -12.27 -13.30
CA GLY A 280 -6.48 -10.83 -13.09
C GLY A 280 -5.14 -10.21 -12.69
N ARG A 281 -4.91 -8.95 -13.03
CA ARG A 281 -3.61 -8.26 -12.81
C ARG A 281 -3.09 -8.37 -11.37
N GLU A 282 -3.94 -8.21 -10.37
CA GLU A 282 -3.53 -8.31 -8.97
C GLU A 282 -3.13 -9.74 -8.61
N SER A 283 -3.85 -10.74 -9.12
CA SER A 283 -3.49 -12.16 -8.96
C SER A 283 -2.16 -12.50 -9.68
N GLN A 284 -1.89 -11.91 -10.85
CA GLN A 284 -0.60 -12.03 -11.52
C GLN A 284 0.55 -11.50 -10.68
N LYS A 285 0.38 -10.31 -10.08
CA LYS A 285 1.37 -9.73 -9.16
C LYS A 285 1.57 -10.59 -7.91
N ALA A 286 0.48 -11.11 -7.34
CA ALA A 286 0.52 -11.96 -6.16
C ALA A 286 1.25 -13.28 -6.48
N PHE A 287 0.93 -13.93 -7.59
CA PHE A 287 1.64 -15.13 -8.08
C PHE A 287 3.15 -14.88 -8.25
N LEU A 288 3.54 -13.76 -8.86
CA LEU A 288 4.94 -13.45 -9.08
C LEU A 288 5.69 -13.18 -7.75
N ARG A 289 5.07 -12.51 -6.79
CA ARG A 289 5.62 -12.34 -5.43
C ARG A 289 5.74 -13.69 -4.70
N PHE A 290 4.72 -14.53 -4.81
CA PHE A 290 4.75 -15.90 -4.28
C PHE A 290 5.94 -16.67 -4.85
N GLY A 291 6.16 -16.63 -6.16
CA GLY A 291 7.30 -17.30 -6.83
C GLY A 291 8.67 -16.80 -6.35
N ILE A 292 8.84 -15.48 -6.15
CA ILE A 292 10.09 -14.91 -5.60
C ILE A 292 10.38 -15.50 -4.22
N GLN A 293 9.38 -15.52 -3.33
CA GLN A 293 9.54 -16.05 -1.99
C GLN A 293 9.80 -17.56 -2.01
N PHE A 294 9.08 -18.30 -2.86
CA PHE A 294 9.25 -19.73 -3.04
C PHE A 294 10.69 -20.11 -3.46
N PHE A 295 11.27 -19.42 -4.45
CA PHE A 295 12.65 -19.67 -4.85
C PHE A 295 13.67 -19.27 -3.79
N ARG A 296 13.41 -18.18 -3.06
CA ARG A 296 14.26 -17.79 -1.93
C ARG A 296 14.26 -18.85 -0.83
N ASP A 297 13.11 -19.40 -0.49
CA ASP A 297 12.99 -20.44 0.52
C ASP A 297 13.61 -21.77 0.05
N ALA A 298 13.45 -22.11 -1.23
CA ALA A 298 14.13 -23.27 -1.83
C ALA A 298 15.66 -23.15 -1.81
N PHE A 299 16.17 -21.94 -2.05
CA PHE A 299 17.60 -21.65 -1.96
C PHE A 299 18.11 -21.80 -0.50
N LEU A 300 17.42 -21.22 0.47
CA LEU A 300 17.79 -21.34 1.89
C LEU A 300 17.78 -22.81 2.35
N LYS A 301 16.81 -23.57 1.88
CA LYS A 301 16.69 -25.00 2.14
C LYS A 301 17.91 -25.78 1.58
N ASN A 302 18.37 -25.45 0.37
CA ASN A 302 19.54 -26.07 -0.26
C ASN A 302 20.83 -25.84 0.56
N TYR A 303 20.90 -24.75 1.33
CA TYR A 303 22.02 -24.42 2.20
C TYR A 303 21.80 -24.80 3.69
N SER A 304 20.79 -25.63 3.97
CA SER A 304 20.45 -26.11 5.33
C SER A 304 20.16 -24.99 6.33
N LEU A 305 19.59 -23.87 5.85
CA LEU A 305 19.19 -22.72 6.67
C LEU A 305 17.69 -22.80 7.01
N ASP A 306 17.27 -23.95 7.54
CA ASP A 306 15.85 -24.26 7.80
C ASP A 306 15.13 -23.24 8.70
N ASP A 307 15.83 -22.65 9.66
CA ASP A 307 15.27 -21.63 10.56
C ASP A 307 14.83 -20.34 9.82
N LEU A 308 15.35 -20.11 8.61
CA LEU A 308 15.03 -18.96 7.78
C LEU A 308 14.00 -19.29 6.68
N VAL A 309 13.63 -20.55 6.52
CA VAL A 309 12.63 -21.00 5.56
C VAL A 309 11.23 -20.69 6.09
N HIS A 310 10.47 -19.97 5.29
CA HIS A 310 9.10 -19.57 5.65
C HIS A 310 8.02 -20.26 4.80
N PHE A 311 8.42 -21.00 3.77
CA PHE A 311 7.50 -21.75 2.94
C PHE A 311 6.90 -22.93 3.71
N THR A 312 5.58 -23.04 3.68
CA THR A 312 4.83 -24.22 4.09
C THR A 312 3.97 -24.64 2.92
N THR A 313 4.07 -25.90 2.53
CA THR A 313 3.28 -26.42 1.43
C THR A 313 1.80 -26.52 1.83
N GLU A 314 0.92 -26.19 0.90
CA GLU A 314 -0.53 -26.40 1.00
C GLU A 314 -1.00 -27.52 0.06
N THR A 315 -0.24 -27.79 -1.01
CA THR A 315 -0.53 -28.86 -1.97
C THR A 315 0.19 -30.18 -1.68
N GLY A 316 0.99 -30.25 -0.61
CA GLY A 316 1.85 -31.39 -0.29
C GLY A 316 3.11 -31.46 -1.15
N PHE A 317 3.49 -30.36 -1.81
CA PHE A 317 4.73 -30.26 -2.57
C PHE A 317 5.94 -30.31 -1.63
N ASP A 318 6.88 -31.18 -1.95
CA ASP A 318 8.11 -31.34 -1.17
C ASP A 318 9.20 -30.40 -1.69
N LEU A 319 9.46 -29.34 -0.91
CA LEU A 319 10.46 -28.33 -1.27
C LEU A 319 11.89 -28.93 -1.27
N ASP A 320 12.16 -29.95 -0.45
CA ASP A 320 13.46 -30.63 -0.38
C ASP A 320 13.84 -31.26 -1.71
N LYS A 321 12.86 -31.71 -2.49
CA LYS A 321 13.09 -32.25 -3.82
C LYS A 321 13.45 -31.18 -4.88
N LEU A 322 13.04 -29.95 -4.67
CA LEU A 322 13.37 -28.83 -5.57
C LEU A 322 14.67 -28.13 -5.16
N ALA A 323 14.95 -28.04 -3.86
CA ALA A 323 16.06 -27.29 -3.30
C ALA A 323 17.41 -27.52 -4.03
N PRO A 324 17.81 -28.76 -4.38
CA PRO A 324 19.07 -29.01 -5.09
C PRO A 324 19.19 -28.34 -6.47
N PHE A 325 18.06 -27.96 -7.08
CA PHE A 325 18.03 -27.30 -8.40
C PHE A 325 18.08 -25.77 -8.29
N ILE A 326 18.02 -25.22 -7.06
CA ILE A 326 18.10 -23.78 -6.79
C ILE A 326 19.39 -23.48 -6.04
N HIS A 327 20.37 -22.94 -6.73
CA HIS A 327 21.74 -22.77 -6.25
C HIS A 327 22.29 -21.38 -6.60
N SER A 328 23.49 -21.06 -6.11
CA SER A 328 24.11 -19.73 -6.25
C SER A 328 24.24 -19.24 -7.70
N THR A 329 24.35 -20.17 -8.66
CA THR A 329 24.54 -19.82 -10.08
C THR A 329 23.23 -19.46 -10.80
N ASN A 330 22.05 -19.84 -10.28
CA ASN A 330 20.78 -19.56 -10.95
C ASN A 330 19.78 -18.74 -10.12
N ILE A 331 19.93 -18.66 -8.81
CA ILE A 331 18.96 -17.98 -7.93
C ILE A 331 18.75 -16.51 -8.28
N GLN A 332 19.82 -15.76 -8.57
CA GLN A 332 19.71 -14.35 -8.91
C GLN A 332 18.94 -14.12 -10.21
N GLU A 333 19.19 -14.95 -11.24
CA GLU A 333 18.47 -14.86 -12.50
C GLU A 333 17.00 -15.31 -12.37
N LEU A 334 16.70 -16.32 -11.53
CA LEU A 334 15.34 -16.76 -11.23
C LEU A 334 14.54 -15.67 -10.53
N ILE A 335 15.09 -15.07 -9.47
CA ILE A 335 14.43 -13.94 -8.77
C ILE A 335 14.26 -12.77 -9.74
N GLY A 336 15.32 -12.38 -10.45
CA GLY A 336 15.29 -11.30 -11.42
C GLY A 336 14.28 -11.50 -12.54
N LEU A 337 14.06 -12.75 -12.98
CA LEU A 337 13.02 -13.10 -13.95
C LEU A 337 11.63 -12.74 -13.40
N PHE A 338 11.31 -13.15 -12.17
CA PHE A 338 10.00 -12.90 -11.57
C PHE A 338 9.80 -11.41 -11.23
N GLU A 339 10.84 -10.72 -10.76
CA GLU A 339 10.81 -9.26 -10.52
C GLU A 339 10.58 -8.48 -11.81
N LYS A 340 11.26 -8.85 -12.91
CA LYS A 340 11.08 -8.26 -14.23
C LYS A 340 9.63 -8.42 -14.71
N GLN A 341 9.05 -9.61 -14.56
CA GLN A 341 7.66 -9.84 -14.94
C GLN A 341 6.70 -9.06 -14.05
N HIS A 342 6.95 -8.98 -12.75
CA HIS A 342 6.16 -8.17 -11.83
C HIS A 342 6.17 -6.68 -12.25
N TYR A 343 7.33 -6.16 -12.62
CA TYR A 343 7.46 -4.80 -13.15
C TYR A 343 6.66 -4.59 -14.45
N TYR A 344 6.67 -5.58 -15.35
CA TYR A 344 5.91 -5.52 -16.61
C TYR A 344 4.41 -5.57 -16.40
N VAL A 345 3.91 -6.38 -15.44
CA VAL A 345 2.49 -6.38 -15.04
C VAL A 345 2.07 -5.00 -14.52
N GLN A 346 2.90 -4.35 -13.72
CA GLN A 346 2.62 -2.99 -13.23
C GLN A 346 2.49 -1.97 -14.36
N ARG A 347 3.21 -2.16 -15.47
CA ARG A 347 3.23 -1.27 -16.64
C ARG A 347 2.31 -1.71 -17.78
N ASN A 348 1.37 -2.62 -17.53
CA ASN A 348 0.38 -3.10 -18.49
C ASN A 348 0.97 -3.74 -19.75
N ALA A 349 2.10 -4.42 -19.65
CA ALA A 349 2.60 -5.23 -20.74
C ALA A 349 1.57 -6.33 -21.12
N ASN A 350 1.64 -6.80 -22.36
CA ASN A 350 0.77 -7.88 -22.83
C ASN A 350 1.03 -9.18 -22.04
N PRO A 351 0.07 -9.68 -21.23
CA PRO A 351 0.31 -10.81 -20.35
C PRO A 351 0.69 -12.09 -21.10
N LYS A 352 0.11 -12.35 -22.28
CA LYS A 352 0.39 -13.55 -23.07
C LYS A 352 1.85 -13.60 -23.53
N MET A 353 2.38 -12.48 -24.01
CA MET A 353 3.78 -12.41 -24.45
C MET A 353 4.74 -12.50 -23.26
N MET A 354 4.42 -11.80 -22.20
CA MET A 354 5.21 -11.71 -20.99
C MET A 354 5.37 -13.07 -20.30
N PHE A 355 4.27 -13.79 -20.07
CA PHE A 355 4.33 -15.10 -19.43
C PHE A 355 4.87 -16.20 -20.35
N ALA A 356 4.70 -16.08 -21.69
CA ALA A 356 5.36 -16.98 -22.63
C ALA A 356 6.90 -16.82 -22.61
N GLU A 357 7.41 -15.58 -22.60
CA GLU A 357 8.84 -15.30 -22.40
C GLU A 357 9.34 -15.89 -21.06
N MET A 358 8.58 -15.67 -19.98
CA MET A 358 8.90 -16.21 -18.66
C MET A 358 9.00 -17.73 -18.66
N ALA A 359 8.08 -18.44 -19.31
CA ALA A 359 8.07 -19.90 -19.40
C ALA A 359 9.34 -20.44 -20.07
N LEU A 360 9.78 -19.82 -21.18
CA LEU A 360 11.00 -20.19 -21.88
C LEU A 360 12.26 -19.92 -21.04
N GLN A 361 12.34 -18.76 -20.38
CA GLN A 361 13.48 -18.41 -19.53
C GLN A 361 13.53 -19.30 -18.29
N LEU A 362 12.39 -19.60 -17.66
CA LEU A 362 12.30 -20.50 -16.51
C LEU A 362 12.87 -21.89 -16.86
N THR A 363 12.53 -22.41 -18.05
CA THR A 363 13.06 -23.69 -18.54
C THR A 363 14.59 -23.69 -18.64
N ARG A 364 15.20 -22.62 -19.12
CA ARG A 364 16.65 -22.46 -19.19
C ARG A 364 17.26 -22.42 -17.79
N LEU A 365 16.74 -21.58 -16.92
CA LEU A 365 17.32 -21.30 -15.62
C LEU A 365 17.25 -22.47 -14.65
N ILE A 366 16.12 -23.20 -14.64
CA ILE A 366 15.96 -24.34 -13.73
C ILE A 366 16.82 -25.54 -14.14
N ASN A 367 17.26 -25.60 -15.40
CA ASN A 367 18.14 -26.65 -15.94
C ASN A 367 19.61 -26.21 -16.01
N THR A 368 19.98 -25.07 -15.45
CA THR A 368 21.37 -24.60 -15.35
C THR A 368 22.15 -25.59 -14.46
N PRO A 369 23.31 -26.09 -14.88
CA PRO A 369 24.13 -26.98 -14.04
C PRO A 369 24.62 -26.26 -12.78
N THR A 370 24.76 -27.00 -11.71
CA THR A 370 25.56 -26.54 -10.55
C THR A 370 27.02 -26.44 -11.00
N ALA A 371 27.68 -25.30 -10.67
CA ALA A 371 29.10 -25.10 -10.95
C ALA A 371 29.96 -26.05 -10.12
#